data_fb455ae591e73651b4bf7587e9da2e97
#
_entry.id   fb455ae591e73651b4bf7587e9da2e97
#
_cell.length_a   1.000
_cell.length_b   1.000
_cell.length_c   1.000
_cell.angle_alpha   90.00
_cell.angle_beta   90.00
_cell.angle_gamma   90.00
#
_symmetry.space_group_name_H-M   'P 1'
#
loop_
_entity.id
_entity.type
_entity.pdbx_description
1 polymer ?
#
loop_
_entity_poly.entity_id
_entity_poly.type
_entity_poly.pdbx_seq_one_letter_code
_entity_poly.pdbx_strand_id
1 'polypeptide(L)'
;MPRPLICVTLSGCTVDEMLKDAAMATAAGADMVEVRLDKLWVVEQMPEEEPAKEEAEDESRRPKYIEPEIIPQPLDSVDVQRALKSLKQGIDLPVVLTCRPERQQGHYPGEEEQRIKVLSEAIKSGVSWIDLEVDIESKKRKSLMDDASGATKVVASYHSSESPPSASEIIQDVEDSSDAGDIVKICYRSSGRYDGLRLFEAAWTLRGSGASYASMGSGWGGDWTRIHAPLLEQALVYTTMDKGLHLSRQGRINASDLQTAWQLLEYEAN
;
A
#
# COMPACT_ATOMS: atom_id res chain seq x y z
N MET A 1 -3.78 2.13 -23.63
CA MET A 1 -2.59 2.07 -22.74
C MET A 1 -2.61 0.76 -21.96
N PRO A 2 -1.47 0.22 -21.51
CA PRO A 2 -1.51 -0.96 -20.66
C PRO A 2 -2.33 -0.65 -19.41
N ARG A 3 -3.11 -1.62 -18.92
CA ARG A 3 -3.84 -1.45 -17.66
C ARG A 3 -2.87 -1.25 -16.49
N PRO A 4 -3.29 -0.56 -15.42
CA PRO A 4 -2.51 -0.48 -14.19
C PRO A 4 -2.16 -1.85 -13.62
N LEU A 5 -0.97 -2.00 -13.04
CA LEU A 5 -0.62 -3.22 -12.30
C LEU A 5 -1.44 -3.31 -11.01
N ILE A 6 -1.99 -4.48 -10.72
CA ILE A 6 -2.70 -4.74 -9.46
C ILE A 6 -1.69 -5.26 -8.43
N CYS A 7 -1.44 -4.45 -7.40
CA CYS A 7 -0.59 -4.80 -6.27
C CYS A 7 -1.46 -5.13 -5.05
N VAL A 8 -1.36 -6.35 -4.54
CA VAL A 8 -2.05 -6.74 -3.30
C VAL A 8 -1.13 -6.50 -2.12
N THR A 9 -1.53 -5.63 -1.19
CA THR A 9 -0.85 -5.47 0.09
C THR A 9 -1.17 -6.67 0.98
N LEU A 10 -0.14 -7.40 1.41
CA LEU A 10 -0.29 -8.55 2.29
C LEU A 10 -0.61 -8.07 3.71
N SER A 11 -1.61 -8.68 4.35
CA SER A 11 -2.09 -8.28 5.68
C SER A 11 -1.38 -8.98 6.82
N GLY A 12 -0.76 -10.13 6.59
CA GLY A 12 -0.12 -10.96 7.61
C GLY A 12 0.94 -10.23 8.45
N CYS A 13 1.03 -10.62 9.73
CA CYS A 13 2.04 -10.16 10.68
C CYS A 13 3.17 -11.17 10.89
N THR A 14 3.11 -12.32 10.24
CA THR A 14 4.15 -13.34 10.22
C THR A 14 4.52 -13.71 8.79
N VAL A 15 5.73 -14.27 8.61
CA VAL A 15 6.17 -14.75 7.28
C VAL A 15 5.20 -15.79 6.72
N ASP A 16 4.73 -16.72 7.55
CA ASP A 16 3.81 -17.79 7.12
C ASP A 16 2.45 -17.25 6.68
N GLU A 17 1.94 -16.21 7.36
CA GLU A 17 0.71 -15.51 6.95
C GLU A 17 0.92 -14.76 5.64
N MET A 18 2.02 -14.03 5.50
CA MET A 18 2.35 -13.31 4.25
C MET A 18 2.47 -14.28 3.06
N LEU A 19 3.03 -15.47 3.25
CA LEU A 19 3.09 -16.50 2.20
C LEU A 19 1.72 -17.02 1.81
N LYS A 20 0.81 -17.21 2.77
CA LYS A 20 -0.59 -17.60 2.51
C LYS A 20 -1.33 -16.49 1.76
N ASP A 21 -1.18 -15.24 2.19
CA ASP A 21 -1.77 -14.07 1.53
C ASP A 21 -1.26 -13.94 0.10
N ALA A 22 0.04 -14.15 -0.14
CA ALA A 22 0.63 -14.11 -1.48
C ALA A 22 0.05 -15.19 -2.41
N ALA A 23 -0.14 -16.41 -1.89
CA ALA A 23 -0.79 -17.48 -2.66
C ALA A 23 -2.25 -17.13 -3.01
N MET A 24 -3.00 -16.52 -2.09
CA MET A 24 -4.36 -16.05 -2.35
C MET A 24 -4.36 -14.90 -3.37
N ALA A 25 -3.42 -13.96 -3.28
CA ALA A 25 -3.27 -12.86 -4.23
C ALA A 25 -2.96 -13.36 -5.64
N THR A 26 -2.08 -14.36 -5.76
CA THR A 26 -1.78 -15.05 -7.03
C THR A 26 -3.04 -15.66 -7.62
N ALA A 27 -3.81 -16.39 -6.83
CA ALA A 27 -5.05 -17.02 -7.28
C ALA A 27 -6.13 -15.99 -7.68
N ALA A 28 -6.10 -14.79 -7.08
CA ALA A 28 -6.98 -13.68 -7.44
C ALA A 28 -6.50 -12.87 -8.67
N GLY A 29 -5.39 -13.25 -9.30
CA GLY A 29 -4.89 -12.59 -10.51
C GLY A 29 -4.17 -11.26 -10.24
N ALA A 30 -3.53 -11.11 -9.07
CA ALA A 30 -2.64 -9.99 -8.80
C ALA A 30 -1.40 -10.03 -9.72
N ASP A 31 -0.91 -8.85 -10.14
CA ASP A 31 0.32 -8.75 -10.93
C ASP A 31 1.56 -8.73 -10.04
N MET A 32 1.40 -8.29 -8.80
CA MET A 32 2.46 -8.19 -7.80
C MET A 32 1.87 -8.11 -6.38
N VAL A 33 2.73 -8.25 -5.38
CA VAL A 33 2.34 -8.12 -3.98
C VAL A 33 3.21 -7.10 -3.26
N GLU A 34 2.63 -6.38 -2.28
CA GLU A 34 3.39 -5.56 -1.34
C GLU A 34 3.60 -6.35 -0.05
N VAL A 35 4.85 -6.62 0.28
CA VAL A 35 5.26 -7.17 1.57
C VAL A 35 5.52 -6.02 2.53
N ARG A 36 4.70 -5.85 3.55
CA ARG A 36 4.87 -4.90 4.64
C ARG A 36 5.77 -5.50 5.71
N LEU A 37 7.09 -5.40 5.50
CA LEU A 37 8.07 -6.00 6.40
C LEU A 37 7.94 -5.44 7.83
N ASP A 38 7.57 -4.17 7.96
CA ASP A 38 7.31 -3.52 9.26
C ASP A 38 6.21 -4.21 10.09
N LYS A 39 5.28 -4.93 9.46
CA LYS A 39 4.26 -5.72 10.17
C LYS A 39 4.80 -6.95 10.89
N LEU A 40 6.02 -7.38 10.60
CA LEU A 40 6.65 -8.46 11.37
C LEU A 40 6.96 -8.07 12.83
N TRP A 41 6.96 -6.76 13.14
CA TRP A 41 7.16 -6.24 14.50
C TRP A 41 5.88 -5.90 15.23
N VAL A 42 4.75 -6.45 14.78
CA VAL A 42 3.48 -6.29 15.50
C VAL A 42 2.73 -7.61 15.56
N VAL A 43 1.84 -7.70 16.54
CA VAL A 43 0.81 -8.73 16.64
C VAL A 43 -0.55 -8.04 16.61
N GLU A 44 -1.44 -8.52 15.75
CA GLU A 44 -2.82 -8.09 15.72
C GLU A 44 -3.64 -8.94 16.69
N GLN A 45 -4.27 -8.31 17.67
CA GLN A 45 -5.14 -8.96 18.63
C GLN A 45 -6.56 -8.43 18.50
N MET A 46 -7.52 -9.31 18.27
CA MET A 46 -8.93 -8.91 18.31
C MET A 46 -9.29 -8.52 19.75
N PRO A 47 -9.95 -7.37 19.96
CA PRO A 47 -10.45 -7.00 21.27
C PRO A 47 -11.37 -8.10 21.82
N GLU A 48 -11.28 -8.36 23.13
CA GLU A 48 -12.24 -9.25 23.78
C GLU A 48 -13.66 -8.71 23.55
N GLU A 49 -14.55 -9.56 23.04
CA GLU A 49 -15.96 -9.18 22.89
C GLU A 49 -16.53 -8.85 24.29
N GLU A 50 -16.86 -7.58 24.53
CA GLU A 50 -17.71 -7.26 25.66
C GLU A 50 -19.02 -8.05 25.50
N PRO A 51 -19.49 -8.77 26.54
CA PRO A 51 -20.74 -9.52 26.46
C PRO A 51 -21.84 -8.56 25.98
N ALA A 52 -22.43 -8.90 24.85
CA ALA A 52 -23.49 -8.11 24.24
C ALA A 52 -24.55 -7.81 25.32
N LYS A 53 -24.69 -6.55 25.70
CA LYS A 53 -25.89 -6.11 26.39
C LYS A 53 -27.02 -6.41 25.42
N GLU A 54 -28.02 -7.18 25.88
CA GLU A 54 -29.26 -7.48 25.17
C GLU A 54 -29.99 -6.16 24.79
N GLU A 55 -29.46 -5.46 23.78
CA GLU A 55 -30.19 -4.37 23.12
C GLU A 55 -30.89 -4.99 21.92
N ALA A 56 -32.20 -4.79 21.87
CA ALA A 56 -33.12 -5.32 20.88
C ALA A 56 -32.48 -5.37 19.46
N GLU A 57 -32.61 -6.53 18.83
CA GLU A 57 -32.18 -6.81 17.46
C GLU A 57 -32.84 -5.81 16.50
N ASP A 58 -32.16 -4.70 16.28
CA ASP A 58 -32.47 -3.79 15.16
C ASP A 58 -31.78 -4.35 13.92
N GLU A 59 -32.52 -5.11 13.11
CA GLU A 59 -32.06 -5.70 11.84
C GLU A 59 -31.46 -4.67 10.85
N SER A 60 -31.59 -3.37 11.12
CA SER A 60 -31.04 -2.29 10.31
C SER A 60 -29.55 -1.99 10.63
N ARG A 61 -29.00 -2.48 11.74
CA ARG A 61 -27.60 -2.24 12.14
C ARG A 61 -26.68 -3.20 11.41
N ARG A 62 -25.95 -2.66 10.43
CA ARG A 62 -24.81 -3.36 9.83
C ARG A 62 -23.79 -3.71 10.92
N PRO A 63 -23.21 -4.93 10.90
CA PRO A 63 -22.20 -5.33 11.87
C PRO A 63 -21.10 -4.25 11.95
N LYS A 64 -20.78 -3.81 13.17
CA LYS A 64 -19.70 -2.85 13.38
C LYS A 64 -18.38 -3.59 13.12
N TYR A 65 -17.60 -3.11 12.15
CA TYR A 65 -16.25 -3.60 11.98
C TYR A 65 -15.41 -3.19 13.20
N ILE A 66 -14.83 -4.18 13.86
CA ILE A 66 -13.93 -3.99 15.00
C ILE A 66 -12.51 -4.09 14.45
N GLU A 67 -11.74 -3.02 14.61
CA GLU A 67 -10.33 -3.02 14.23
C GLU A 67 -9.53 -3.79 15.28
N PRO A 68 -8.59 -4.67 14.86
CA PRO A 68 -7.70 -5.33 15.80
C PRO A 68 -6.80 -4.31 16.51
N GLU A 69 -6.46 -4.60 17.75
CA GLU A 69 -5.43 -3.86 18.48
C GLU A 69 -4.05 -4.27 17.95
N ILE A 70 -3.21 -3.29 17.68
CA ILE A 70 -1.85 -3.50 17.19
C ILE A 70 -0.88 -3.44 18.36
N ILE A 71 -0.27 -4.57 18.68
CA ILE A 71 0.68 -4.72 19.79
C ILE A 71 2.10 -4.73 19.24
N PRO A 72 2.91 -3.67 19.49
CA PRO A 72 4.30 -3.63 19.04
C PRO A 72 5.15 -4.73 19.67
N GLN A 73 6.12 -5.24 18.91
CA GLN A 73 7.08 -6.23 19.35
C GLN A 73 8.50 -5.61 19.42
N PRO A 74 9.39 -6.15 20.27
CA PRO A 74 10.77 -5.68 20.35
C PRO A 74 11.51 -5.79 19.01
N LEU A 75 12.48 -4.89 18.79
CA LEU A 75 13.24 -4.84 17.53
C LEU A 75 13.98 -6.17 17.23
N ASP A 76 14.48 -6.85 18.24
CA ASP A 76 15.21 -8.11 18.14
C ASP A 76 14.31 -9.36 18.00
N SER A 77 12.99 -9.18 17.97
CA SER A 77 12.02 -10.28 17.77
C SER A 77 12.04 -10.83 16.34
N VAL A 78 12.59 -10.08 15.36
CA VAL A 78 12.56 -10.43 13.93
C VAL A 78 13.97 -10.67 13.39
N ASP A 79 14.21 -11.88 12.90
CA ASP A 79 15.37 -12.19 12.05
C ASP A 79 15.07 -11.77 10.60
N VAL A 80 15.49 -10.55 10.25
CA VAL A 80 15.24 -9.94 8.95
C VAL A 80 15.81 -10.78 7.80
N GLN A 81 17.02 -11.30 7.94
CA GLN A 81 17.68 -12.08 6.87
C GLN A 81 16.94 -13.38 6.60
N ARG A 82 16.51 -14.06 7.67
CA ARG A 82 15.71 -15.28 7.54
C ARG A 82 14.35 -14.98 6.93
N ALA A 83 13.69 -13.89 7.34
CA ALA A 83 12.41 -13.47 6.79
C ALA A 83 12.51 -13.17 5.29
N LEU A 84 13.48 -12.34 4.87
CA LEU A 84 13.73 -12.01 3.46
C LEU A 84 13.99 -13.26 2.62
N LYS A 85 14.80 -14.20 3.13
CA LYS A 85 15.09 -15.46 2.44
C LYS A 85 13.82 -16.31 2.25
N SER A 86 13.01 -16.45 3.29
CA SER A 86 11.77 -17.23 3.23
C SER A 86 10.75 -16.61 2.28
N LEU A 87 10.54 -15.30 2.35
CA LEU A 87 9.64 -14.56 1.46
C LEU A 87 10.08 -14.70 0.00
N LYS A 88 11.38 -14.54 -0.29
CA LYS A 88 11.92 -14.70 -1.65
C LYS A 88 11.71 -16.11 -2.20
N GLN A 89 11.78 -17.14 -1.36
CA GLN A 89 11.61 -18.53 -1.77
C GLN A 89 10.15 -18.94 -1.93
N GLY A 90 9.24 -18.28 -1.21
CA GLY A 90 7.83 -18.68 -1.15
C GLY A 90 6.86 -17.79 -1.92
N ILE A 91 7.32 -16.67 -2.51
CA ILE A 91 6.48 -15.77 -3.32
C ILE A 91 6.98 -15.77 -4.75
N ASP A 92 6.14 -16.22 -5.68
CA ASP A 92 6.45 -16.28 -7.12
C ASP A 92 6.18 -14.95 -7.84
N LEU A 93 5.23 -14.14 -7.33
CA LEU A 93 4.92 -12.83 -7.90
C LEU A 93 6.04 -11.82 -7.66
N PRO A 94 6.18 -10.80 -8.52
CA PRO A 94 7.00 -9.63 -8.22
C PRO A 94 6.61 -9.02 -6.87
N VAL A 95 7.60 -8.71 -6.03
CA VAL A 95 7.42 -8.16 -4.68
C VAL A 95 7.81 -6.70 -4.64
N VAL A 96 6.93 -5.84 -4.13
CA VAL A 96 7.28 -4.52 -3.56
C VAL A 96 7.57 -4.75 -2.09
N LEU A 97 8.80 -4.56 -1.66
CA LEU A 97 9.13 -4.66 -0.26
C LEU A 97 9.07 -3.29 0.39
N THR A 98 8.26 -3.17 1.42
CA THR A 98 8.02 -1.95 2.19
C THR A 98 8.41 -2.18 3.65
N CYS A 99 9.20 -1.27 4.23
CA CYS A 99 9.46 -1.22 5.67
C CYS A 99 9.06 0.18 6.17
N ARG A 100 7.77 0.38 6.45
CA ARG A 100 7.16 1.68 6.71
C ARG A 100 7.50 2.18 8.13
N PRO A 101 8.01 3.42 8.27
CA PRO A 101 8.24 4.03 9.59
C PRO A 101 6.94 4.56 10.21
N GLU A 102 6.91 4.69 11.54
CA GLU A 102 5.75 5.22 12.27
C GLU A 102 5.30 6.60 11.79
N ARG A 103 6.25 7.50 11.43
CA ARG A 103 5.92 8.84 10.92
C ARG A 103 5.08 8.85 9.65
N GLN A 104 5.05 7.72 8.92
CA GLN A 104 4.20 7.51 7.75
C GLN A 104 3.23 6.32 7.95
N GLN A 105 2.71 6.18 9.18
CA GLN A 105 1.68 5.20 9.55
C GLN A 105 2.14 3.75 9.39
N GLY A 106 3.43 3.48 9.59
CA GLY A 106 4.00 2.14 9.64
C GLY A 106 4.19 1.64 11.07
N HIS A 107 4.84 0.48 11.20
CA HIS A 107 5.00 -0.22 12.47
C HIS A 107 6.46 -0.57 12.78
N TYR A 108 7.43 -0.06 12.02
CA TYR A 108 8.82 -0.36 12.29
C TYR A 108 9.27 0.29 13.60
N PRO A 109 9.71 -0.46 14.63
CA PRO A 109 9.94 0.06 15.98
C PRO A 109 11.34 0.65 16.19
N GLY A 110 12.24 0.49 15.21
CA GLY A 110 13.65 0.92 15.33
C GLY A 110 13.89 2.34 14.82
N GLU A 111 15.11 2.81 15.08
CA GLU A 111 15.59 4.09 14.58
C GLU A 111 15.77 4.07 13.05
N GLU A 112 15.77 5.25 12.42
CA GLU A 112 15.87 5.38 10.96
C GLU A 112 17.14 4.73 10.40
N GLU A 113 18.28 4.82 11.09
CA GLU A 113 19.53 4.17 10.69
C GLU A 113 19.41 2.64 10.61
N GLN A 114 18.66 2.05 11.52
CA GLN A 114 18.41 0.60 11.55
C GLN A 114 17.46 0.21 10.40
N ARG A 115 16.44 1.03 10.15
CA ARG A 115 15.49 0.84 9.05
C ARG A 115 16.18 0.92 7.68
N ILE A 116 17.08 1.88 7.49
CA ILE A 116 17.89 2.01 6.25
C ILE A 116 18.73 0.75 6.01
N LYS A 117 19.28 0.14 7.07
CA LYS A 117 19.99 -1.16 6.92
C LYS A 117 19.05 -2.26 6.46
N VAL A 118 17.84 -2.35 7.02
CA VAL A 118 16.81 -3.32 6.58
C VAL A 118 16.47 -3.13 5.11
N LEU A 119 16.27 -1.89 4.65
CA LEU A 119 16.01 -1.59 3.24
C LEU A 119 17.19 -1.97 2.35
N SER A 120 18.44 -1.68 2.75
CA SER A 120 19.64 -2.09 2.02
C SER A 120 19.77 -3.62 1.93
N GLU A 121 19.48 -4.36 3.01
CA GLU A 121 19.46 -5.83 3.00
C GLU A 121 18.39 -6.39 2.06
N ALA A 122 17.21 -5.76 2.04
CA ALA A 122 16.14 -6.12 1.13
C ALA A 122 16.55 -5.94 -0.34
N ILE A 123 17.16 -4.82 -0.69
CA ILE A 123 17.69 -4.56 -2.03
C ILE A 123 18.73 -5.62 -2.40
N LYS A 124 19.70 -5.88 -1.52
CA LYS A 124 20.73 -6.90 -1.72
C LYS A 124 20.19 -8.32 -1.86
N SER A 125 19.02 -8.60 -1.28
CA SER A 125 18.34 -9.88 -1.47
C SER A 125 17.79 -10.06 -2.89
N GLY A 126 17.73 -8.99 -3.70
CA GLY A 126 17.24 -8.98 -5.08
C GLY A 126 15.72 -9.00 -5.17
N VAL A 127 15.03 -8.19 -4.37
CA VAL A 127 13.58 -7.95 -4.51
C VAL A 127 13.30 -7.23 -5.83
N SER A 128 12.11 -7.46 -6.40
CA SER A 128 11.73 -6.84 -7.67
C SER A 128 11.56 -5.33 -7.56
N TRP A 129 10.96 -4.86 -6.46
CA TRP A 129 10.71 -3.47 -6.14
C TRP A 129 10.99 -3.18 -4.68
N ILE A 130 11.42 -1.96 -4.40
CA ILE A 130 11.58 -1.42 -3.05
C ILE A 130 10.77 -0.14 -2.90
N ASP A 131 10.06 0.00 -1.78
CA ASP A 131 9.37 1.26 -1.43
C ASP A 131 10.34 2.13 -0.62
N LEU A 132 10.64 3.32 -1.12
CA LEU A 132 11.49 4.30 -0.49
C LEU A 132 10.73 5.62 -0.32
N GLU A 133 10.47 5.99 0.93
CA GLU A 133 9.79 7.25 1.20
C GLU A 133 10.58 8.46 0.70
N VAL A 134 9.89 9.44 0.13
CA VAL A 134 10.53 10.66 -0.41
C VAL A 134 11.16 11.53 0.68
N ASP A 135 10.72 11.37 1.96
CA ASP A 135 11.24 12.09 3.12
C ASP A 135 12.47 11.46 3.78
N ILE A 136 12.98 10.33 3.26
CA ILE A 136 14.28 9.79 3.67
C ILE A 136 15.35 10.84 3.35
N GLU A 137 16.28 11.06 4.29
CA GLU A 137 17.42 11.97 4.09
C GLU A 137 18.08 11.73 2.73
N SER A 138 18.26 12.80 1.94
CA SER A 138 18.68 12.71 0.52
C SER A 138 19.93 11.86 0.28
N LYS A 139 20.93 11.92 1.17
CA LYS A 139 22.16 11.12 1.03
C LYS A 139 21.90 9.63 1.24
N LYS A 140 21.10 9.28 2.25
CA LYS A 140 20.73 7.89 2.55
C LYS A 140 19.86 7.34 1.43
N ARG A 141 18.88 8.13 0.97
CA ARG A 141 18.01 7.77 -0.11
C ARG A 141 18.76 7.52 -1.40
N LYS A 142 19.70 8.42 -1.75
CA LYS A 142 20.56 8.25 -2.92
C LYS A 142 21.39 6.96 -2.83
N SER A 143 21.97 6.67 -1.68
CA SER A 143 22.74 5.40 -1.49
C SER A 143 21.86 4.16 -1.71
N LEU A 144 20.61 4.16 -1.23
CA LEU A 144 19.68 3.06 -1.46
C LEU A 144 19.28 2.94 -2.94
N MET A 145 19.10 4.06 -3.64
CA MET A 145 18.81 4.08 -5.08
C MET A 145 20.01 3.57 -5.89
N ASP A 146 21.23 3.96 -5.51
CA ASP A 146 22.45 3.46 -6.15
C ASP A 146 22.60 1.92 -5.94
N ASP A 147 22.29 1.41 -4.72
CA ASP A 147 22.25 -0.01 -4.42
C ASP A 147 21.18 -0.77 -5.24
N ALA A 148 20.02 -0.14 -5.48
CA ALA A 148 18.92 -0.71 -6.24
C ALA A 148 19.16 -0.72 -7.75
N SER A 149 20.08 0.15 -8.24
CA SER A 149 20.27 0.41 -9.67
C SER A 149 20.52 -0.86 -10.49
N GLY A 150 19.74 -1.02 -11.55
CA GLY A 150 19.88 -2.09 -12.54
C GLY A 150 19.16 -3.40 -12.22
N ALA A 151 18.73 -3.65 -10.98
CA ALA A 151 18.09 -4.92 -10.60
C ALA A 151 16.75 -4.73 -9.87
N THR A 152 16.64 -3.73 -9.01
CA THR A 152 15.46 -3.45 -8.19
C THR A 152 14.85 -2.11 -8.61
N LYS A 153 13.56 -2.09 -8.92
CA LYS A 153 12.82 -0.86 -9.21
C LYS A 153 12.40 -0.16 -7.91
N VAL A 154 12.17 1.15 -7.98
CA VAL A 154 11.86 1.98 -6.82
C VAL A 154 10.46 2.56 -6.92
N VAL A 155 9.66 2.33 -5.88
CA VAL A 155 8.44 3.12 -5.61
C VAL A 155 8.83 4.26 -4.68
N ALA A 156 8.79 5.50 -5.19
CA ALA A 156 8.98 6.70 -4.38
C ALA A 156 7.66 7.04 -3.68
N SER A 157 7.56 6.83 -2.38
CA SER A 157 6.28 6.92 -1.69
C SER A 157 6.18 8.08 -0.70
N TYR A 158 4.96 8.59 -0.57
CA TYR A 158 4.58 9.56 0.45
C TYR A 158 3.21 9.20 1.05
N HIS A 159 3.12 9.20 2.37
CA HIS A 159 1.88 8.94 3.10
C HIS A 159 1.65 10.06 4.11
N SER A 160 0.50 10.71 4.01
CA SER A 160 0.09 11.77 4.95
C SER A 160 -1.12 11.34 5.78
N SER A 161 -1.11 11.68 7.06
CA SER A 161 -2.27 11.59 7.94
C SER A 161 -3.23 12.77 7.79
N GLU A 162 -2.86 13.76 7.01
CA GLU A 162 -3.66 14.96 6.75
C GLU A 162 -4.54 14.80 5.51
N SER A 163 -5.57 15.63 5.42
CA SER A 163 -6.41 15.72 4.23
C SER A 163 -5.60 16.15 3.02
N PRO A 164 -5.97 15.70 1.80
CA PRO A 164 -5.28 16.09 0.58
C PRO A 164 -5.28 17.62 0.42
N PRO A 165 -4.15 18.20 0.01
CA PRO A 165 -4.08 19.63 -0.35
C PRO A 165 -4.87 19.90 -1.64
N SER A 166 -4.69 21.04 -2.27
CA SER A 166 -5.31 21.32 -3.57
C SER A 166 -4.82 20.34 -4.65
N ALA A 167 -5.63 20.12 -5.68
CA ALA A 167 -5.23 19.26 -6.79
C ALA A 167 -3.92 19.72 -7.45
N SER A 168 -3.68 21.04 -7.54
CA SER A 168 -2.44 21.62 -8.08
C SER A 168 -1.21 21.29 -7.22
N GLU A 169 -1.34 21.29 -5.90
CA GLU A 169 -0.24 20.91 -5.00
C GLU A 169 0.06 19.42 -5.11
N ILE A 170 -0.99 18.57 -5.18
CA ILE A 170 -0.81 17.13 -5.41
C ILE A 170 -0.06 16.84 -6.72
N ILE A 171 -0.41 17.57 -7.80
CA ILE A 171 0.28 17.44 -9.09
C ILE A 171 1.74 17.83 -8.95
N GLN A 172 2.02 18.96 -8.28
CA GLN A 172 3.37 19.42 -8.04
C GLN A 172 4.19 18.40 -7.22
N ASP A 173 3.61 17.81 -6.17
CA ASP A 173 4.26 16.76 -5.36
C ASP A 173 4.67 15.55 -6.21
N VAL A 174 3.82 15.15 -7.18
CA VAL A 174 4.13 14.04 -8.10
C VAL A 174 5.25 14.43 -9.07
N GLU A 175 5.19 15.64 -9.65
CA GLU A 175 6.18 16.13 -10.59
C GLU A 175 7.55 16.33 -9.93
N ASP A 176 7.59 16.93 -8.74
CA ASP A 176 8.83 17.15 -7.97
C ASP A 176 9.46 15.83 -7.48
N SER A 177 8.66 14.78 -7.37
CA SER A 177 9.13 13.45 -6.98
C SER A 177 9.43 12.52 -8.15
N SER A 178 9.28 12.98 -9.40
CA SER A 178 9.39 12.14 -10.60
C SER A 178 10.76 11.46 -10.77
N ASP A 179 11.83 12.12 -10.34
CA ASP A 179 13.20 11.59 -10.37
C ASP A 179 13.52 10.69 -9.15
N ALA A 180 12.58 10.58 -8.22
CA ALA A 180 12.80 9.88 -6.99
C ALA A 180 12.56 8.35 -7.09
N GLY A 181 11.99 7.84 -8.18
CA GLY A 181 11.74 6.42 -8.41
C GLY A 181 11.13 6.13 -9.77
N ASP A 182 10.89 4.85 -10.03
CA ASP A 182 10.21 4.39 -11.25
C ASP A 182 8.70 4.68 -11.21
N ILE A 183 8.11 4.74 -10.01
CA ILE A 183 6.70 5.10 -9.77
C ILE A 183 6.64 6.02 -8.55
N VAL A 184 5.92 7.13 -8.66
CA VAL A 184 5.60 8.02 -7.52
C VAL A 184 4.27 7.58 -6.91
N LYS A 185 4.30 7.19 -5.64
CA LYS A 185 3.11 6.77 -4.87
C LYS A 185 2.75 7.83 -3.84
N ILE A 186 1.54 8.38 -3.94
CA ILE A 186 1.02 9.32 -2.95
C ILE A 186 -0.27 8.80 -2.32
N CYS A 187 -0.35 8.92 -1.00
CA CYS A 187 -1.51 8.52 -0.23
C CYS A 187 -1.83 9.58 0.82
N TYR A 188 -3.00 10.17 0.76
CA TYR A 188 -3.51 11.13 1.74
C TYR A 188 -4.67 10.53 2.53
N ARG A 189 -4.89 11.05 3.75
CA ARG A 189 -6.07 10.69 4.52
C ARG A 189 -7.28 11.43 3.95
N SER A 190 -8.23 10.69 3.44
CA SER A 190 -9.50 11.23 2.96
C SER A 190 -10.55 11.15 4.07
N SER A 191 -11.06 12.29 4.51
CA SER A 191 -12.10 12.42 5.53
C SER A 191 -13.51 12.50 4.93
N GLY A 192 -13.62 12.58 3.60
CA GLY A 192 -14.90 12.67 2.92
C GLY A 192 -14.79 12.73 1.39
N ARG A 193 -15.94 12.80 0.76
CA ARG A 193 -16.06 12.77 -0.71
C ARG A 193 -15.33 13.90 -1.41
N TYR A 194 -15.24 15.08 -0.80
CA TYR A 194 -14.50 16.21 -1.36
C TYR A 194 -13.01 15.95 -1.47
N ASP A 195 -12.44 15.23 -0.49
CA ASP A 195 -11.04 14.83 -0.53
C ASP A 195 -10.80 13.81 -1.65
N GLY A 196 -11.72 12.83 -1.80
CA GLY A 196 -11.69 11.90 -2.92
C GLY A 196 -11.77 12.59 -4.28
N LEU A 197 -12.59 13.65 -4.41
CA LEU A 197 -12.69 14.46 -5.64
C LEU A 197 -11.40 15.21 -5.94
N ARG A 198 -10.70 15.78 -4.94
CA ARG A 198 -9.39 16.43 -5.15
C ARG A 198 -8.34 15.46 -5.67
N LEU A 199 -8.28 14.25 -5.05
CA LEU A 199 -7.38 13.20 -5.52
C LEU A 199 -7.70 12.78 -6.95
N PHE A 200 -8.99 12.68 -7.28
CA PHE A 200 -9.44 12.35 -8.63
C PHE A 200 -9.10 13.45 -9.63
N GLU A 201 -9.31 14.72 -9.30
CA GLU A 201 -8.97 15.87 -10.13
C GLU A 201 -7.47 15.95 -10.42
N ALA A 202 -6.63 15.76 -9.40
CA ALA A 202 -5.19 15.72 -9.56
C ALA A 202 -4.77 14.58 -10.51
N ALA A 203 -5.27 13.37 -10.27
CA ALA A 203 -4.98 12.21 -11.11
C ALA A 203 -5.52 12.39 -12.54
N TRP A 204 -6.69 12.99 -12.71
CA TRP A 204 -7.24 13.31 -14.03
C TRP A 204 -6.34 14.29 -14.80
N THR A 205 -5.78 15.29 -14.14
CA THR A 205 -4.87 16.27 -14.75
C THR A 205 -3.51 15.67 -15.09
N LEU A 206 -2.99 14.75 -14.26
CA LEU A 206 -1.75 14.02 -14.51
C LEU A 206 -1.85 13.04 -15.69
N ARG A 207 -3.07 12.67 -16.10
CA ARG A 207 -3.29 11.79 -17.23
C ARG A 207 -2.68 12.40 -18.51
N GLY A 208 -1.93 11.60 -19.24
CA GLY A 208 -1.25 12.02 -20.45
C GLY A 208 0.01 12.86 -20.24
N SER A 209 0.41 13.15 -18.98
CA SER A 209 1.66 13.87 -18.68
C SER A 209 2.91 13.02 -18.93
N GLY A 210 2.76 11.69 -19.01
CA GLY A 210 3.87 10.75 -19.05
C GLY A 210 4.42 10.39 -17.66
N ALA A 211 3.89 10.98 -16.58
CA ALA A 211 4.28 10.62 -15.22
C ALA A 211 3.86 9.19 -14.87
N SER A 212 4.76 8.43 -14.24
CA SER A 212 4.47 7.11 -13.71
C SER A 212 4.07 7.25 -12.24
N TYR A 213 2.78 7.12 -11.93
CA TYR A 213 2.28 7.41 -10.58
C TYR A 213 1.20 6.44 -10.11
N ALA A 214 0.98 6.46 -8.79
CA ALA A 214 -0.12 5.82 -8.09
C ALA A 214 -0.68 6.79 -7.03
N SER A 215 -1.88 7.31 -7.24
CA SER A 215 -2.54 8.27 -6.34
C SER A 215 -3.74 7.63 -5.67
N MET A 216 -3.82 7.73 -4.35
CA MET A 216 -4.90 7.12 -3.58
C MET A 216 -5.18 7.86 -2.27
N GLY A 217 -6.36 7.59 -1.69
CA GLY A 217 -6.68 8.00 -0.34
C GLY A 217 -6.81 6.80 0.62
N SER A 218 -6.56 7.04 1.90
CA SER A 218 -7.04 6.22 3.01
C SER A 218 -8.29 6.89 3.60
N GLY A 219 -9.39 6.14 3.82
CA GLY A 219 -10.67 6.70 4.27
C GLY A 219 -11.67 6.98 3.15
N TRP A 220 -12.75 7.68 3.47
CA TRP A 220 -13.89 7.88 2.56
C TRP A 220 -13.54 8.54 1.23
N GLY A 221 -13.95 7.89 0.13
CA GLY A 221 -13.67 8.35 -1.23
C GLY A 221 -12.22 8.13 -1.69
N GLY A 222 -11.39 7.55 -0.84
CA GLY A 222 -10.00 7.22 -1.18
C GLY A 222 -9.86 6.03 -2.14
N ASP A 223 -10.93 5.25 -2.31
CA ASP A 223 -11.04 4.13 -3.25
C ASP A 223 -11.37 4.58 -4.69
N TRP A 224 -11.86 5.81 -4.91
CA TRP A 224 -12.30 6.25 -6.22
C TRP A 224 -11.18 6.29 -7.26
N THR A 225 -10.00 6.77 -6.89
CA THR A 225 -8.84 6.75 -7.80
C THR A 225 -8.36 5.34 -8.09
N ARG A 226 -8.60 4.37 -7.18
CA ARG A 226 -8.28 2.96 -7.40
C ARG A 226 -9.24 2.33 -8.41
N ILE A 227 -10.56 2.56 -8.23
CA ILE A 227 -11.60 2.02 -9.12
C ILE A 227 -11.41 2.56 -10.54
N HIS A 228 -11.06 3.83 -10.68
CA HIS A 228 -10.90 4.49 -11.96
C HIS A 228 -9.44 4.59 -12.46
N ALA A 229 -8.54 3.82 -11.88
CA ALA A 229 -7.12 3.88 -12.21
C ALA A 229 -6.80 3.68 -13.70
N PRO A 230 -7.49 2.80 -14.46
CA PRO A 230 -7.29 2.70 -15.91
C PRO A 230 -7.65 3.99 -16.64
N LEU A 231 -8.78 4.62 -16.29
CA LEU A 231 -9.20 5.91 -16.84
C LEU A 231 -8.21 7.03 -16.52
N LEU A 232 -7.61 6.98 -15.32
CA LEU A 232 -6.66 7.96 -14.81
C LEU A 232 -5.21 7.67 -15.24
N GLU A 233 -4.98 6.61 -16.00
CA GLU A 233 -3.66 6.19 -16.51
C GLU A 233 -2.62 5.99 -15.41
N GLN A 234 -3.05 5.53 -14.24
CA GLN A 234 -2.14 5.19 -13.17
C GLN A 234 -1.29 3.95 -13.52
N ALA A 235 -0.05 3.92 -13.07
CA ALA A 235 0.85 2.80 -13.32
C ALA A 235 0.55 1.59 -12.42
N LEU A 236 0.07 1.84 -11.19
CA LEU A 236 -0.05 0.85 -10.14
C LEU A 236 -1.26 1.13 -9.26
N VAL A 237 -1.98 0.09 -8.84
CA VAL A 237 -3.09 0.18 -7.90
C VAL A 237 -2.88 -0.78 -6.74
N TYR A 238 -2.94 -0.25 -5.52
CA TYR A 238 -2.88 -1.05 -4.30
C TYR A 238 -4.26 -1.55 -3.90
N THR A 239 -4.36 -2.84 -3.63
CA THR A 239 -5.58 -3.56 -3.26
C THR A 239 -5.34 -4.42 -2.03
N THR A 240 -6.37 -5.10 -1.55
CA THR A 240 -6.31 -6.05 -0.43
C THR A 240 -7.02 -7.35 -0.78
N MET A 241 -6.74 -8.40 0.00
CA MET A 241 -7.53 -9.64 -0.01
C MET A 241 -8.67 -9.61 1.02
N ASP A 242 -8.71 -8.60 1.90
CA ASP A 242 -9.80 -8.43 2.86
C ASP A 242 -11.13 -8.25 2.14
N LYS A 243 -12.21 -8.66 2.79
CA LYS A 243 -13.58 -8.58 2.25
C LYS A 243 -14.49 -7.81 3.20
N GLY A 244 -15.47 -7.13 2.64
CA GLY A 244 -16.53 -6.48 3.41
C GLY A 244 -16.76 -5.03 3.05
N LEU A 245 -17.96 -4.53 3.37
CA LEU A 245 -18.39 -3.16 3.03
C LEU A 245 -17.61 -2.06 3.78
N HIS A 246 -16.90 -2.41 4.84
CA HIS A 246 -16.06 -1.47 5.60
C HIS A 246 -14.85 -0.98 4.79
N LEU A 247 -14.38 -1.75 3.81
CA LEU A 247 -13.22 -1.40 2.97
C LEU A 247 -13.40 -0.03 2.29
N SER A 248 -14.58 0.25 1.75
CA SER A 248 -14.86 1.53 1.11
C SER A 248 -14.71 2.71 2.09
N ARG A 249 -15.06 2.52 3.38
CA ARG A 249 -14.84 3.54 4.42
C ARG A 249 -13.37 3.74 4.77
N GLN A 250 -12.55 2.73 4.51
CA GLN A 250 -11.10 2.76 4.66
C GLN A 250 -10.37 3.24 3.38
N GLY A 251 -11.11 3.55 2.31
CA GLY A 251 -10.54 3.88 1.00
C GLY A 251 -9.87 2.70 0.32
N ARG A 252 -10.21 1.47 0.73
CA ARG A 252 -9.61 0.21 0.24
C ARG A 252 -10.59 -0.53 -0.65
N ILE A 253 -10.07 -1.40 -1.50
CA ILE A 253 -10.86 -2.28 -2.36
C ILE A 253 -10.22 -3.67 -2.43
N ASN A 254 -11.06 -4.70 -2.42
CA ASN A 254 -10.60 -6.06 -2.66
C ASN A 254 -10.15 -6.23 -4.13
N ALA A 255 -9.10 -7.04 -4.36
CA ALA A 255 -8.55 -7.25 -5.69
C ALA A 255 -9.57 -7.83 -6.69
N SER A 256 -10.41 -8.78 -6.26
CA SER A 256 -11.44 -9.38 -7.12
C SER A 256 -12.58 -8.39 -7.42
N ASP A 257 -12.97 -7.57 -6.42
CA ASP A 257 -13.99 -6.54 -6.61
C ASP A 257 -13.51 -5.45 -7.57
N LEU A 258 -12.22 -5.07 -7.49
CA LEU A 258 -11.61 -4.12 -8.42
C LEU A 258 -11.66 -4.64 -9.86
N GLN A 259 -11.25 -5.89 -10.07
CA GLN A 259 -11.27 -6.50 -11.41
C GLN A 259 -12.70 -6.58 -11.95
N THR A 260 -13.66 -6.95 -11.10
CA THR A 260 -15.09 -6.95 -11.47
C THR A 260 -15.56 -5.55 -11.86
N ALA A 261 -15.18 -4.52 -11.11
CA ALA A 261 -15.52 -3.14 -11.43
C ALA A 261 -14.91 -2.71 -12.78
N TRP A 262 -13.67 -3.08 -13.06
CA TRP A 262 -13.02 -2.77 -14.34
C TRP A 262 -13.69 -3.45 -15.52
N GLN A 263 -14.16 -4.71 -15.38
CA GLN A 263 -14.95 -5.41 -16.39
C GLN A 263 -16.29 -4.72 -16.64
N LEU A 264 -17.01 -4.37 -15.56
CA LEU A 264 -18.31 -3.69 -15.66
C LEU A 264 -18.21 -2.27 -16.27
N LEU A 265 -17.09 -1.59 -16.06
CA LEU A 265 -16.79 -0.27 -16.62
C LEU A 265 -16.10 -0.35 -18.00
N GLU A 266 -15.92 -1.55 -18.54
CA GLU A 266 -15.30 -1.81 -19.84
C GLU A 266 -13.88 -1.23 -19.99
N TYR A 267 -13.13 -1.09 -18.88
CA TYR A 267 -11.76 -0.57 -18.91
C TYR A 267 -10.74 -1.53 -19.54
N GLU A 268 -11.08 -2.80 -19.67
CA GLU A 268 -10.22 -3.82 -20.29
C GLU A 268 -10.44 -3.96 -21.81
N ALA A 269 -11.42 -3.26 -22.37
CA ALA A 269 -11.87 -3.43 -23.77
C ALA A 269 -11.08 -2.56 -24.78
N ASN A 270 -9.97 -1.93 -24.41
CA ASN A 270 -9.18 -1.06 -25.28
C ASN A 270 -7.78 -1.60 -25.55
#